data_f60e4a49e6575877d37c666a99b1229d
#
_entry.id   f60e4a49e6575877d37c666a99b1229d
#
_cell.length_a   1.000
_cell.length_b   1.000
_cell.length_c   1.000
_cell.angle_alpha   90.00
_cell.angle_beta   90.00
_cell.angle_gamma   90.00
#
_symmetry.space_group_name_H-M   'P 1'
#
loop_
_entity.id
_entity.type
_entity.pdbx_description
1 polymer ?
#
loop_
_entity_poly.entity_id
_entity_poly.type
_entity_poly.pdbx_seq_one_letter_code
_entity_poly.pdbx_strand_id
1 'polypeptide(L)'
;MTERLLEKVSIDSTGNTKVKVGNNIIDFKAPYERISIFGSIKKFTGIDISKMDESMLRKTAKDLNVEIDNTMGKGKIIDSIFGDKCEPNFIQPTFITDYPKEMSPLTKVHRENKDLTERFELIVNGKEIANAYSELNDPIDQKERFEKQLELSKKGDKEAGEFIDYDFLRALEYGMPPTSGIGIGIDRLVMLMTNNSSIQEVLFFPQMRPEKKKVSLTEKEELIFKIISNENQLLVEVKNKSGLSNKAWDKSIKSLRKLELVKVEKIENDIYISKIN
;
A
#
# COMPACT_ATOMS: atom_id res chain seq x y z
N MET A 1 6.24 26.04 -7.09
CA MET A 1 5.96 26.17 -5.64
C MET A 1 6.64 25.03 -4.88
N THR A 2 6.29 23.77 -5.12
CA THR A 2 6.76 22.58 -4.38
C THR A 2 8.28 22.47 -4.27
N GLU A 3 9.03 22.58 -5.37
CA GLU A 3 10.49 22.51 -5.37
C GLU A 3 11.15 23.59 -4.50
N ARG A 4 10.63 24.85 -4.55
CA ARG A 4 11.14 25.94 -3.70
C ARG A 4 10.78 25.74 -2.22
N LEU A 5 9.61 25.16 -1.93
CA LEU A 5 9.22 24.81 -0.57
C LEU A 5 10.18 23.78 0.02
N LEU A 6 10.47 22.69 -0.71
CA LEU A 6 11.34 21.63 -0.25
C LEU A 6 12.81 22.07 -0.16
N GLU A 7 13.29 22.93 -1.09
CA GLU A 7 14.60 23.58 -0.99
C GLU A 7 14.71 24.39 0.31
N LYS A 8 13.68 25.22 0.61
CA LYS A 8 13.66 25.99 1.85
C LYS A 8 13.61 25.10 3.08
N VAL A 9 12.77 24.08 3.10
CA VAL A 9 12.68 23.12 4.23
C VAL A 9 14.02 22.45 4.47
N SER A 10 14.71 22.02 3.41
CA SER A 10 16.03 21.41 3.49
C SER A 10 17.05 22.37 4.14
N ILE A 11 17.11 23.61 3.69
CA ILE A 11 18.02 24.64 4.25
C ILE A 11 17.67 24.93 5.70
N ASP A 12 16.39 25.17 6.00
CA ASP A 12 15.94 25.55 7.35
C ASP A 12 16.16 24.42 8.38
N SER A 13 16.03 23.14 7.96
CA SER A 13 16.14 21.99 8.87
C SER A 13 17.54 21.40 8.97
N THR A 14 18.34 21.46 7.89
CA THR A 14 19.65 20.81 7.84
C THR A 14 20.82 21.77 7.59
N GLY A 15 20.54 23.04 7.28
CA GLY A 15 21.54 24.05 6.93
C GLY A 15 22.07 23.95 5.49
N ASN A 16 21.56 23.00 4.67
CA ASN A 16 22.07 22.77 3.31
C ASN A 16 20.94 22.28 2.39
N THR A 17 21.09 22.43 1.06
CA THR A 17 20.22 21.77 0.08
C THR A 17 20.55 20.29 -0.11
N LYS A 18 21.78 19.88 0.22
CA LYS A 18 22.26 18.51 0.10
C LYS A 18 22.06 17.74 1.41
N VAL A 19 21.21 16.74 1.37
CA VAL A 19 20.87 15.90 2.51
C VAL A 19 21.36 14.48 2.28
N LYS A 20 22.02 13.90 3.28
CA LYS A 20 22.42 12.49 3.22
C LYS A 20 21.25 11.60 3.64
N VAL A 21 20.89 10.63 2.77
CA VAL A 21 19.84 9.63 3.02
C VAL A 21 20.41 8.25 2.72
N GLY A 22 20.70 7.48 3.75
CA GLY A 22 21.40 6.21 3.62
C GLY A 22 22.77 6.41 2.96
N ASN A 23 22.96 5.78 1.80
CA ASN A 23 24.19 5.90 1.00
C ASN A 23 24.12 7.03 -0.05
N ASN A 24 22.95 7.66 -0.24
CA ASN A 24 22.73 8.66 -1.26
C ASN A 24 22.90 10.09 -0.70
N ILE A 25 23.30 11.01 -1.56
CA ILE A 25 23.23 12.45 -1.31
C ILE A 25 22.15 12.99 -2.23
N ILE A 26 21.11 13.59 -1.64
CA ILE A 26 19.97 14.15 -2.34
C ILE A 26 20.09 15.66 -2.32
N ASP A 27 20.06 16.29 -3.50
CA ASP A 27 20.12 17.75 -3.61
C ASP A 27 18.71 18.31 -3.87
N PHE A 28 18.19 19.00 -2.86
CA PHE A 28 16.89 19.67 -2.92
C PHE A 28 16.94 21.04 -3.60
N LYS A 29 18.05 21.42 -4.25
CA LYS A 29 18.14 22.67 -4.99
C LYS A 29 17.24 22.66 -6.22
N ALA A 30 16.38 23.65 -6.34
CA ALA A 30 15.55 23.84 -7.53
C ALA A 30 16.37 24.34 -8.74
N PRO A 31 15.97 24.05 -10.00
CA PRO A 31 14.78 23.28 -10.40
C PRO A 31 14.99 21.76 -10.40
N TYR A 32 13.91 21.00 -10.17
CA TYR A 32 13.92 19.54 -10.26
C TYR A 32 13.67 19.05 -11.69
N GLU A 33 14.15 17.83 -12.00
CA GLU A 33 13.86 17.15 -13.27
C GLU A 33 12.35 16.92 -13.42
N ARG A 34 11.84 16.95 -14.66
CA ARG A 34 10.46 16.64 -15.03
C ARG A 34 10.49 15.61 -16.15
N ILE A 35 9.76 14.52 -15.97
CA ILE A 35 9.62 13.47 -16.98
C ILE A 35 8.20 12.91 -16.93
N SER A 36 7.60 12.62 -18.10
CA SER A 36 6.29 11.98 -18.14
C SER A 36 6.37 10.52 -17.69
N ILE A 37 5.25 9.96 -17.19
CA ILE A 37 5.23 8.55 -16.76
C ILE A 37 5.63 7.62 -17.92
N PHE A 38 5.13 7.85 -19.13
CA PHE A 38 5.53 7.07 -20.31
C PHE A 38 6.98 7.28 -20.69
N GLY A 39 7.48 8.52 -20.59
CA GLY A 39 8.89 8.85 -20.80
C GLY A 39 9.81 8.12 -19.82
N SER A 40 9.41 8.01 -18.56
CA SER A 40 10.17 7.30 -17.53
C SER A 40 10.19 5.79 -17.79
N ILE A 41 9.06 5.19 -18.14
CA ILE A 41 8.99 3.75 -18.48
C ILE A 41 9.88 3.46 -19.69
N LYS A 42 9.81 4.28 -20.73
CA LYS A 42 10.68 4.14 -21.89
C LYS A 42 12.16 4.31 -21.55
N LYS A 43 12.50 5.25 -20.67
CA LYS A 43 13.88 5.50 -20.21
C LYS A 43 14.49 4.28 -19.52
N PHE A 44 13.75 3.61 -18.64
CA PHE A 44 14.27 2.52 -17.82
C PHE A 44 14.05 1.12 -18.39
N THR A 45 13.04 0.93 -19.23
CA THR A 45 12.74 -0.38 -19.82
C THR A 45 13.14 -0.50 -21.31
N GLY A 46 13.35 0.63 -21.98
CA GLY A 46 13.53 0.68 -23.44
C GLY A 46 12.24 0.54 -24.24
N ILE A 47 11.07 0.35 -23.58
CA ILE A 47 9.79 0.04 -24.23
C ILE A 47 8.87 1.26 -24.16
N ASP A 48 8.31 1.65 -25.30
CA ASP A 48 7.30 2.70 -25.37
C ASP A 48 5.91 2.09 -25.27
N ILE A 49 5.26 2.28 -24.11
CA ILE A 49 3.93 1.71 -23.84
C ILE A 49 2.79 2.69 -24.10
N SER A 50 3.05 3.91 -24.56
CA SER A 50 2.08 5.01 -24.66
C SER A 50 0.86 4.70 -25.54
N LYS A 51 1.03 3.85 -26.55
CA LYS A 51 -0.02 3.45 -27.50
C LYS A 51 -0.53 2.02 -27.31
N MET A 52 -0.12 1.35 -26.24
CA MET A 52 -0.49 -0.04 -25.99
C MET A 52 -1.91 -0.13 -25.41
N ASP A 53 -2.65 -1.13 -25.88
CA ASP A 53 -3.88 -1.56 -25.24
C ASP A 53 -3.61 -2.45 -24.01
N GLU A 54 -4.66 -2.84 -23.29
CA GLU A 54 -4.51 -3.64 -22.08
C GLU A 54 -3.85 -5.00 -22.34
N SER A 55 -4.14 -5.64 -23.47
CA SER A 55 -3.58 -6.95 -23.81
C SER A 55 -2.08 -6.88 -24.08
N MET A 56 -1.65 -5.83 -24.77
CA MET A 56 -0.23 -5.56 -25.03
C MET A 56 0.50 -5.21 -23.73
N LEU A 57 -0.11 -4.42 -22.86
CA LEU A 57 0.46 -4.06 -21.55
C LEU A 57 0.64 -5.30 -20.66
N ARG A 58 -0.33 -6.22 -20.63
CA ARG A 58 -0.22 -7.49 -19.89
C ARG A 58 0.94 -8.35 -20.39
N LYS A 59 1.14 -8.41 -21.71
CA LYS A 59 2.28 -9.11 -22.29
C LYS A 59 3.59 -8.42 -21.89
N THR A 60 3.67 -7.10 -22.05
CA THR A 60 4.86 -6.31 -21.68
C THR A 60 5.21 -6.45 -20.21
N ALA A 61 4.22 -6.42 -19.30
CA ALA A 61 4.46 -6.63 -17.88
C ALA A 61 5.09 -8.01 -17.60
N LYS A 62 4.59 -9.07 -18.26
CA LYS A 62 5.21 -10.41 -18.18
C LYS A 62 6.64 -10.45 -18.70
N ASP A 63 6.88 -9.84 -19.85
CA ASP A 63 8.23 -9.79 -20.48
C ASP A 63 9.21 -9.02 -19.57
N LEU A 64 8.72 -8.05 -18.80
CA LEU A 64 9.48 -7.30 -17.80
C LEU A 64 9.55 -7.99 -16.42
N ASN A 65 8.94 -9.15 -16.22
CA ASN A 65 8.81 -9.84 -14.93
C ASN A 65 8.16 -8.95 -13.85
N VAL A 66 7.10 -8.21 -14.22
CA VAL A 66 6.27 -7.44 -13.29
C VAL A 66 5.06 -8.28 -12.91
N GLU A 67 4.79 -8.39 -11.61
CA GLU A 67 3.64 -9.13 -11.10
C GLU A 67 2.34 -8.39 -11.38
N ILE A 68 1.42 -9.03 -12.09
CA ILE A 68 0.08 -8.54 -12.38
C ILE A 68 -0.94 -9.66 -12.21
N ASP A 69 -2.14 -9.33 -11.78
CA ASP A 69 -3.26 -10.27 -11.71
C ASP A 69 -4.34 -9.98 -12.77
N ASN A 70 -5.32 -10.86 -12.87
CA ASN A 70 -6.39 -10.75 -13.89
C ASN A 70 -7.42 -9.65 -13.58
N THR A 71 -7.45 -9.12 -12.37
CA THR A 71 -8.40 -8.07 -11.93
C THR A 71 -7.91 -6.66 -12.28
N MET A 72 -6.59 -6.50 -12.51
CA MET A 72 -5.99 -5.21 -12.83
C MET A 72 -6.42 -4.68 -14.17
N GLY A 73 -6.93 -3.46 -14.23
CA GLY A 73 -7.19 -2.72 -15.46
C GLY A 73 -5.92 -2.04 -16.00
N LYS A 74 -6.03 -1.42 -17.18
CA LYS A 74 -4.94 -0.73 -17.90
C LYS A 74 -4.12 0.21 -17.00
N GLY A 75 -4.79 1.07 -16.23
CA GLY A 75 -4.12 2.04 -15.35
C GLY A 75 -3.24 1.36 -14.31
N LYS A 76 -3.76 0.31 -13.65
CA LYS A 76 -3.02 -0.41 -12.60
C LYS A 76 -1.84 -1.21 -13.14
N ILE A 77 -1.95 -1.74 -14.37
CA ILE A 77 -0.81 -2.40 -15.03
C ILE A 77 0.33 -1.41 -15.31
N ILE A 78 -0.01 -0.20 -15.79
CA ILE A 78 0.97 0.88 -16.02
C ILE A 78 1.62 1.26 -14.69
N ASP A 79 0.85 1.42 -13.64
CA ASP A 79 1.31 1.74 -12.28
C ASP A 79 2.28 0.67 -11.75
N SER A 80 1.92 -0.62 -11.90
CA SER A 80 2.79 -1.73 -11.50
C SER A 80 4.11 -1.75 -12.26
N ILE A 81 4.09 -1.49 -13.58
CA ILE A 81 5.32 -1.39 -14.38
C ILE A 81 6.17 -0.21 -13.91
N PHE A 82 5.56 0.94 -13.66
CA PHE A 82 6.26 2.14 -13.19
C PHE A 82 6.88 1.91 -11.81
N GLY A 83 6.10 1.42 -10.84
CA GLY A 83 6.55 1.17 -9.47
C GLY A 83 7.71 0.18 -9.39
N ASP A 84 7.68 -0.89 -10.19
CA ASP A 84 8.72 -1.91 -10.15
C ASP A 84 9.99 -1.52 -10.94
N LYS A 85 9.83 -0.91 -12.12
CA LYS A 85 10.96 -0.66 -13.04
C LYS A 85 11.50 0.76 -13.02
N CYS A 86 10.72 1.75 -12.57
CA CYS A 86 11.11 3.15 -12.67
C CYS A 86 11.31 3.82 -11.32
N GLU A 87 10.34 3.72 -10.42
CA GLU A 87 10.32 4.45 -9.16
C GLU A 87 11.60 4.28 -8.32
N PRO A 88 12.17 3.07 -8.13
CA PRO A 88 13.39 2.87 -7.34
C PRO A 88 14.63 3.56 -7.91
N ASN A 89 14.61 3.94 -9.18
CA ASN A 89 15.75 4.56 -9.88
C ASN A 89 15.77 6.10 -9.76
N PHE A 90 14.69 6.71 -9.26
CA PHE A 90 14.62 8.15 -9.05
C PHE A 90 15.23 8.53 -7.69
N ILE A 91 16.55 8.69 -7.64
CA ILE A 91 17.26 9.08 -6.41
C ILE A 91 17.12 10.58 -6.15
N GLN A 92 17.34 11.42 -7.16
CA GLN A 92 17.20 12.87 -7.05
C GLN A 92 15.72 13.29 -7.19
N PRO A 93 15.31 14.42 -6.58
CA PRO A 93 13.94 14.91 -6.69
C PRO A 93 13.52 15.05 -8.15
N THR A 94 12.51 14.29 -8.56
CA THR A 94 12.02 14.25 -9.94
C THR A 94 10.51 14.30 -9.96
N PHE A 95 9.95 15.22 -10.74
CA PHE A 95 8.51 15.24 -11.01
C PHE A 95 8.17 14.28 -12.13
N ILE A 96 7.29 13.33 -11.83
CA ILE A 96 6.66 12.45 -12.82
C ILE A 96 5.34 13.11 -13.22
N THR A 97 5.14 13.35 -14.51
CA THR A 97 3.99 14.11 -15.05
C THR A 97 3.17 13.28 -16.03
N ASP A 98 2.08 13.84 -16.51
CA ASP A 98 1.27 13.33 -17.62
C ASP A 98 0.74 11.91 -17.39
N TYR A 99 0.10 11.72 -16.24
CA TYR A 99 -0.51 10.45 -15.86
C TYR A 99 -1.72 10.11 -16.74
N PRO A 100 -1.89 8.84 -17.14
CA PRO A 100 -3.10 8.41 -17.83
C PRO A 100 -4.38 8.68 -17.05
N LYS A 101 -5.46 8.99 -17.76
CA LYS A 101 -6.78 9.27 -17.17
C LYS A 101 -7.27 8.13 -16.29
N GLU A 102 -6.98 6.89 -16.65
CA GLU A 102 -7.37 5.69 -15.92
C GLU A 102 -6.71 5.57 -14.53
N MET A 103 -5.55 6.21 -14.33
CA MET A 103 -4.82 6.21 -13.05
C MET A 103 -5.24 7.36 -12.12
N SER A 104 -6.13 8.24 -12.56
CA SER A 104 -6.35 9.52 -11.88
C SER A 104 -7.84 9.90 -11.86
N PRO A 105 -8.69 9.20 -11.09
CA PRO A 105 -10.14 9.36 -11.14
C PRO A 105 -10.66 10.72 -10.69
N LEU A 106 -9.89 11.48 -9.90
CA LEU A 106 -10.27 12.79 -9.35
C LEU A 106 -9.58 13.97 -10.04
N THR A 107 -8.77 13.70 -11.07
CA THR A 107 -7.92 14.69 -11.69
C THR A 107 -8.50 15.21 -12.99
N LYS A 108 -8.38 16.50 -13.22
CA LYS A 108 -8.81 17.16 -14.47
C LYS A 108 -8.03 16.61 -15.68
N VAL A 109 -8.74 16.46 -16.80
CA VAL A 109 -8.14 16.06 -18.08
C VAL A 109 -7.12 17.10 -18.52
N HIS A 110 -6.01 16.62 -19.07
CA HIS A 110 -4.95 17.46 -19.61
C HIS A 110 -5.46 18.33 -20.79
N ARG A 111 -5.03 19.59 -20.87
CA ARG A 111 -5.53 20.59 -21.84
C ARG A 111 -5.32 20.18 -23.28
N GLU A 112 -4.19 19.53 -23.57
CA GLU A 112 -3.76 19.20 -24.93
C GLU A 112 -4.02 17.73 -25.29
N ASN A 113 -4.09 16.84 -24.31
CA ASN A 113 -4.28 15.40 -24.53
C ASN A 113 -5.35 14.83 -23.62
N LYS A 114 -6.49 14.45 -24.20
CA LYS A 114 -7.66 13.92 -23.45
C LYS A 114 -7.44 12.56 -22.78
N ASP A 115 -6.39 11.84 -23.15
CA ASP A 115 -6.04 10.55 -22.55
C ASP A 115 -5.16 10.69 -21.30
N LEU A 116 -4.69 11.91 -21.02
CA LEU A 116 -3.84 12.26 -19.90
C LEU A 116 -4.55 13.17 -18.90
N THR A 117 -3.93 13.36 -17.75
CA THR A 117 -4.41 14.26 -16.69
C THR A 117 -3.34 15.26 -16.27
N GLU A 118 -3.79 16.43 -15.75
CA GLU A 118 -2.92 17.46 -15.17
C GLU A 118 -2.50 17.06 -13.75
N ARG A 119 -1.57 16.08 -13.65
CA ARG A 119 -1.08 15.53 -12.39
C ARG A 119 0.44 15.42 -12.40
N PHE A 120 1.02 15.59 -11.24
CA PHE A 120 2.39 15.15 -11.00
C PHE A 120 2.52 14.43 -9.68
N GLU A 121 3.48 13.53 -9.61
CA GLU A 121 4.05 13.02 -8.38
C GLU A 121 5.50 13.45 -8.27
N LEU A 122 5.94 13.76 -7.06
CA LEU A 122 7.34 14.03 -6.77
C LEU A 122 7.97 12.78 -6.15
N ILE A 123 8.88 12.17 -6.87
CA ILE A 123 9.63 11.01 -6.38
C ILE A 123 11.00 11.47 -5.90
N VAL A 124 11.40 11.02 -4.72
CA VAL A 124 12.71 11.29 -4.10
C VAL A 124 13.22 10.02 -3.43
N ASN A 125 14.40 9.59 -3.78
CA ASN A 125 15.04 8.37 -3.24
C ASN A 125 14.15 7.13 -3.36
N GLY A 126 13.51 6.97 -4.54
CA GLY A 126 12.64 5.85 -4.85
C GLY A 126 11.32 5.84 -4.08
N LYS A 127 10.83 7.01 -3.63
CA LYS A 127 9.54 7.11 -2.90
C LYS A 127 8.79 8.37 -3.29
N GLU A 128 7.49 8.25 -3.45
CA GLU A 128 6.58 9.38 -3.59
C GLU A 128 6.61 10.24 -2.32
N ILE A 129 6.90 11.54 -2.49
CA ILE A 129 6.92 12.53 -1.42
C ILE A 129 5.74 13.50 -1.52
N ALA A 130 5.31 13.80 -2.75
CA ALA A 130 4.16 14.65 -2.97
C ALA A 130 3.38 14.21 -4.21
N ASN A 131 2.07 14.46 -4.19
CA ASN A 131 1.14 14.23 -5.29
C ASN A 131 0.26 15.46 -5.44
N ALA A 132 0.14 15.97 -6.64
CA ALA A 132 -0.62 17.17 -6.91
C ALA A 132 -1.28 17.11 -8.29
N TYR A 133 -2.46 17.73 -8.39
CA TYR A 133 -3.19 17.78 -9.64
C TYR A 133 -4.17 18.96 -9.70
N SER A 134 -4.59 19.27 -10.93
CA SER A 134 -5.76 20.11 -11.14
C SER A 134 -7.00 19.30 -10.80
N GLU A 135 -7.82 19.81 -9.89
CA GLU A 135 -9.03 19.12 -9.43
C GLU A 135 -10.05 18.98 -10.56
N LEU A 136 -10.65 17.78 -10.67
CA LEU A 136 -11.77 17.57 -11.56
C LEU A 136 -13.00 18.27 -10.99
N ASN A 137 -13.47 19.29 -11.69
CA ASN A 137 -14.60 20.12 -11.28
C ASN A 137 -15.83 20.01 -12.20
N ASP A 138 -15.84 19.00 -13.10
CA ASP A 138 -16.98 18.66 -13.95
C ASP A 138 -17.72 17.47 -13.31
N PRO A 139 -18.97 17.65 -12.80
CA PRO A 139 -19.73 16.58 -12.17
C PRO A 139 -20.10 15.44 -13.13
N ILE A 140 -20.22 15.73 -14.43
CA ILE A 140 -20.56 14.70 -15.44
C ILE A 140 -19.37 13.78 -15.67
N ASP A 141 -18.18 14.34 -15.96
CA ASP A 141 -16.95 13.54 -16.11
C ASP A 141 -16.62 12.78 -14.80
N GLN A 142 -16.83 13.42 -13.63
CA GLN A 142 -16.61 12.76 -12.34
C GLN A 142 -17.52 11.54 -12.13
N LYS A 143 -18.79 11.65 -12.49
CA LYS A 143 -19.74 10.53 -12.41
C LYS A 143 -19.31 9.37 -13.31
N GLU A 144 -18.95 9.66 -14.56
CA GLU A 144 -18.46 8.63 -15.50
C GLU A 144 -17.23 7.90 -14.97
N ARG A 145 -16.33 8.60 -14.29
CA ARG A 145 -15.13 7.98 -13.68
C ARG A 145 -15.47 7.12 -12.49
N PHE A 146 -16.39 7.54 -11.63
CA PHE A 146 -16.87 6.71 -10.52
C PHE A 146 -17.58 5.44 -11.02
N GLU A 147 -18.37 5.54 -12.09
CA GLU A 147 -19.00 4.36 -12.72
C GLU A 147 -17.95 3.36 -13.22
N LYS A 148 -16.88 3.84 -13.88
CA LYS A 148 -15.76 2.99 -14.31
C LYS A 148 -14.99 2.36 -13.13
N GLN A 149 -14.76 3.11 -12.05
CA GLN A 149 -14.17 2.57 -10.83
C GLN A 149 -15.04 1.45 -10.23
N LEU A 150 -16.35 1.65 -10.16
CA LEU A 150 -17.29 0.63 -9.69
C LEU A 150 -17.28 -0.64 -10.56
N GLU A 151 -17.10 -0.50 -11.88
CA GLU A 151 -16.96 -1.66 -12.78
C GLU A 151 -15.67 -2.44 -12.50
N LEU A 152 -14.55 -1.76 -12.24
CA LEU A 152 -13.29 -2.39 -11.86
C LEU A 152 -13.41 -3.12 -10.52
N SER A 153 -14.05 -2.49 -9.53
CA SER A 153 -14.31 -3.11 -8.23
C SER A 153 -15.13 -4.40 -8.36
N LYS A 154 -16.18 -4.40 -9.20
CA LYS A 154 -16.98 -5.61 -9.49
C LYS A 154 -16.17 -6.72 -10.17
N LYS A 155 -15.10 -6.39 -10.88
CA LYS A 155 -14.15 -7.36 -11.46
C LYS A 155 -13.13 -7.88 -10.45
N GLY A 156 -13.15 -7.36 -9.20
CA GLY A 156 -12.29 -7.80 -8.12
C GLY A 156 -11.12 -6.87 -7.79
N ASP A 157 -11.04 -5.70 -8.40
CA ASP A 157 -10.05 -4.68 -8.01
C ASP A 157 -10.45 -4.07 -6.65
N LYS A 158 -9.70 -4.44 -5.61
CA LYS A 158 -9.97 -4.03 -4.22
C LYS A 158 -9.60 -2.57 -3.92
N GLU A 159 -8.87 -1.91 -4.80
CA GLU A 159 -8.48 -0.51 -4.66
C GLU A 159 -9.45 0.43 -5.38
N ALA A 160 -10.27 -0.11 -6.29
CA ALA A 160 -11.32 0.64 -6.95
C ALA A 160 -12.49 0.93 -6.00
N GLY A 161 -13.16 2.06 -6.20
CA GLY A 161 -14.30 2.48 -5.37
C GLY A 161 -15.44 1.46 -5.37
N GLU A 162 -15.91 1.08 -4.18
CA GLU A 162 -17.00 0.10 -4.01
C GLU A 162 -18.39 0.69 -4.21
N PHE A 163 -18.51 2.02 -4.18
CA PHE A 163 -19.78 2.74 -4.35
C PHE A 163 -19.54 4.12 -4.98
N ILE A 164 -20.61 4.70 -5.54
CA ILE A 164 -20.59 6.07 -6.07
C ILE A 164 -20.96 7.03 -4.95
N ASP A 165 -20.09 8.00 -4.69
CA ASP A 165 -20.36 9.10 -3.75
C ASP A 165 -21.25 10.17 -4.41
N TYR A 166 -22.56 10.03 -4.24
CA TYR A 166 -23.55 10.96 -4.79
C TYR A 166 -23.55 12.32 -4.07
N ASP A 167 -23.14 12.37 -2.79
CA ASP A 167 -23.04 13.64 -2.06
C ASP A 167 -21.84 14.46 -2.58
N PHE A 168 -20.74 13.80 -2.91
CA PHE A 168 -19.61 14.43 -3.58
C PHE A 168 -20.00 14.98 -4.97
N LEU A 169 -20.70 14.20 -5.80
CA LEU A 169 -21.19 14.65 -7.09
C LEU A 169 -22.11 15.85 -6.96
N ARG A 170 -23.06 15.79 -6.02
CA ARG A 170 -23.96 16.91 -5.74
C ARG A 170 -23.22 18.16 -5.27
N ALA A 171 -22.17 18.01 -4.48
CA ALA A 171 -21.33 19.14 -4.08
C ALA A 171 -20.65 19.81 -5.29
N LEU A 172 -20.18 19.02 -6.27
CA LEU A 172 -19.62 19.57 -7.52
C LEU A 172 -20.66 20.32 -8.36
N GLU A 173 -21.93 19.88 -8.36
CA GLU A 173 -23.03 20.54 -9.07
C GLU A 173 -23.32 21.97 -8.55
N TYR A 174 -23.02 22.26 -7.27
CA TYR A 174 -23.10 23.61 -6.72
C TYR A 174 -22.01 24.56 -7.24
N GLY A 175 -21.00 24.01 -7.88
CA GLY A 175 -19.91 24.71 -8.53
C GLY A 175 -18.61 24.67 -7.72
N MET A 176 -17.58 24.09 -8.33
CA MET A 176 -16.21 24.14 -7.85
C MET A 176 -15.37 25.02 -8.77
N PRO A 177 -14.74 26.09 -8.29
CA PRO A 177 -13.87 26.92 -9.13
C PRO A 177 -12.64 26.14 -9.59
N PRO A 178 -11.93 26.59 -10.63
CA PRO A 178 -10.65 26.01 -11.02
C PRO A 178 -9.69 26.01 -9.81
N THR A 179 -9.31 24.81 -9.40
CA THR A 179 -8.54 24.57 -8.18
C THR A 179 -7.44 23.55 -8.46
N SER A 180 -6.33 23.65 -7.78
CA SER A 180 -5.32 22.61 -7.71
C SER A 180 -5.06 22.22 -6.27
N GLY A 181 -4.92 20.91 -6.03
CA GLY A 181 -4.58 20.34 -4.73
C GLY A 181 -3.20 19.74 -4.71
N ILE A 182 -2.58 19.66 -3.52
CA ILE A 182 -1.33 18.96 -3.28
C ILE A 182 -1.36 18.24 -1.94
N GLY A 183 -0.98 16.97 -1.95
CA GLY A 183 -0.64 16.21 -0.76
C GLY A 183 0.87 16.08 -0.63
N ILE A 184 1.42 16.34 0.56
CA ILE A 184 2.83 16.14 0.87
C ILE A 184 2.92 15.17 2.04
N GLY A 185 3.64 14.07 1.87
CA GLY A 185 3.90 13.08 2.92
C GLY A 185 4.90 13.62 3.95
N ILE A 186 4.38 14.28 5.01
CA ILE A 186 5.24 14.92 6.02
C ILE A 186 6.15 13.91 6.69
N ASP A 187 5.64 12.74 7.08
CA ASP A 187 6.48 11.71 7.73
C ASP A 187 7.60 11.22 6.80
N ARG A 188 7.31 10.99 5.52
CA ARG A 188 8.33 10.64 4.51
C ARG A 188 9.37 11.75 4.33
N LEU A 189 8.93 13.01 4.33
CA LEU A 189 9.83 14.16 4.25
C LEU A 189 10.72 14.25 5.49
N VAL A 190 10.17 14.06 6.67
CA VAL A 190 10.95 14.03 7.93
C VAL A 190 11.96 12.89 7.91
N MET A 191 11.57 11.69 7.45
CA MET A 191 12.51 10.56 7.28
C MET A 191 13.71 10.94 6.40
N LEU A 192 13.48 11.64 5.28
CA LEU A 192 14.56 12.12 4.40
C LEU A 192 15.46 13.13 5.12
N MET A 193 14.87 14.16 5.75
CA MET A 193 15.62 15.23 6.41
C MET A 193 16.43 14.76 7.63
N THR A 194 15.97 13.68 8.29
CA THR A 194 16.64 13.14 9.49
C THR A 194 17.43 11.86 9.24
N ASN A 195 17.48 11.41 7.97
CA ASN A 195 18.15 10.15 7.59
C ASN A 195 17.62 8.92 8.34
N ASN A 196 16.33 8.86 8.62
CA ASN A 196 15.67 7.71 9.24
C ASN A 196 15.06 6.79 8.18
N SER A 197 15.24 5.48 8.33
CA SER A 197 14.75 4.48 7.36
C SER A 197 13.34 4.00 7.66
N SER A 198 12.88 4.14 8.91
CA SER A 198 11.58 3.68 9.38
C SER A 198 10.68 4.85 9.78
N ILE A 199 9.41 4.79 9.39
CA ILE A 199 8.40 5.76 9.81
C ILE A 199 8.19 5.76 11.33
N GLN A 200 8.42 4.65 12.01
CA GLN A 200 8.29 4.54 13.47
C GLN A 200 9.28 5.45 14.21
N GLU A 201 10.42 5.77 13.59
CA GLU A 201 11.46 6.63 14.18
C GLU A 201 11.10 8.12 14.10
N VAL A 202 10.12 8.49 13.29
CA VAL A 202 9.69 9.88 13.10
C VAL A 202 8.30 10.17 13.66
N LEU A 203 7.53 9.14 14.02
CA LEU A 203 6.22 9.28 14.66
C LEU A 203 6.39 9.46 16.17
N PHE A 204 5.71 10.46 16.77
CA PHE A 204 5.72 10.66 18.22
C PHE A 204 5.05 9.51 18.99
N PHE A 205 3.99 8.92 18.44
CA PHE A 205 3.23 7.84 19.07
C PHE A 205 2.92 6.73 18.04
N PRO A 206 3.97 5.97 17.61
CA PRO A 206 3.75 4.89 16.65
C PRO A 206 2.89 3.80 17.27
N GLN A 207 1.92 3.30 16.51
CA GLN A 207 1.19 2.10 16.91
C GLN A 207 2.13 0.90 16.86
N MET A 208 2.44 0.36 18.03
CA MET A 208 3.24 -0.85 18.16
C MET A 208 2.32 -2.08 18.11
N ARG A 209 2.75 -3.12 17.39
CA ARG A 209 2.06 -4.41 17.52
C ARG A 209 2.19 -4.87 18.97
N PRO A 210 1.11 -5.37 19.60
CA PRO A 210 1.22 -5.96 20.92
C PRO A 210 2.35 -7.01 20.92
N GLU A 211 3.27 -6.91 21.85
CA GLU A 211 4.28 -7.95 22.02
C GLU A 211 3.55 -9.28 22.24
N LYS A 212 3.78 -10.26 21.38
CA LYS A 212 3.36 -11.63 21.68
C LYS A 212 4.08 -12.05 22.95
N LYS A 213 3.36 -12.07 24.08
CA LYS A 213 3.91 -12.58 25.34
C LYS A 213 4.56 -13.92 25.04
N LYS A 214 5.86 -14.06 25.27
CA LYS A 214 6.52 -15.35 25.22
C LYS A 214 5.85 -16.23 26.27
N VAL A 215 4.96 -17.10 25.84
CA VAL A 215 4.26 -18.00 26.73
C VAL A 215 5.25 -19.12 27.04
N SER A 216 5.76 -19.14 28.28
CA SER A 216 6.53 -20.26 28.77
C SER A 216 5.56 -21.36 29.19
N LEU A 217 5.54 -22.44 28.44
CA LEU A 217 4.76 -23.64 28.78
C LEU A 217 5.57 -24.50 29.75
N THR A 218 4.87 -25.14 30.68
CA THR A 218 5.47 -26.23 31.49
C THR A 218 5.68 -27.48 30.62
N GLU A 219 6.58 -28.38 31.02
CA GLU A 219 6.85 -29.64 30.28
C GLU A 219 5.58 -30.40 29.93
N LYS A 220 4.58 -30.41 30.84
CA LYS A 220 3.28 -31.10 30.62
C LYS A 220 2.41 -30.37 29.60
N GLU A 221 2.41 -29.06 29.61
CA GLU A 221 1.70 -28.21 28.63
C GLU A 221 2.33 -28.34 27.24
N GLU A 222 3.67 -28.35 27.15
CA GLU A 222 4.38 -28.60 25.89
C GLU A 222 4.06 -29.98 25.30
N LEU A 223 4.03 -31.01 26.15
CA LEU A 223 3.71 -32.39 25.73
C LEU A 223 2.30 -32.42 25.12
N ILE A 224 1.30 -31.83 25.79
CA ILE A 224 -0.07 -31.77 25.29
C ILE A 224 -0.13 -30.97 24.01
N PHE A 225 0.53 -29.79 23.99
CA PHE A 225 0.50 -28.87 22.84
C PHE A 225 1.17 -29.49 21.59
N LYS A 226 2.16 -30.39 21.76
CA LYS A 226 2.76 -31.15 20.65
C LYS A 226 1.81 -32.18 20.05
N ILE A 227 0.95 -32.82 20.89
CA ILE A 227 0.02 -33.87 20.46
C ILE A 227 -1.20 -33.28 19.73
N ILE A 228 -1.63 -32.06 20.08
CA ILE A 228 -2.78 -31.40 19.46
C ILE A 228 -2.40 -30.92 18.05
N SER A 229 -3.25 -31.19 17.07
CA SER A 229 -3.15 -30.63 15.70
C SER A 229 -3.99 -29.36 15.53
N ASN A 230 -3.91 -28.75 14.35
CA ASN A 230 -4.76 -27.62 13.98
C ASN A 230 -6.19 -28.05 13.62
N GLU A 231 -6.39 -29.36 13.36
CA GLU A 231 -7.70 -29.95 13.09
C GLU A 231 -8.38 -30.38 14.39
N ASN A 232 -9.71 -30.46 14.36
CA ASN A 232 -10.49 -30.94 15.50
C ASN A 232 -10.21 -32.40 15.79
N GLN A 233 -9.69 -32.71 16.97
CA GLN A 233 -9.41 -34.06 17.45
C GLN A 233 -10.30 -34.36 18.65
N LEU A 234 -10.73 -35.61 18.81
CA LEU A 234 -11.46 -36.04 19.99
C LEU A 234 -10.61 -35.83 21.26
N LEU A 235 -11.14 -35.07 22.20
CA LEU A 235 -10.44 -34.71 23.44
C LEU A 235 -10.00 -35.96 24.23
N VAL A 236 -10.81 -37.02 24.22
CA VAL A 236 -10.51 -38.27 24.89
C VAL A 236 -9.30 -38.99 24.28
N GLU A 237 -9.16 -38.96 22.96
CA GLU A 237 -7.99 -39.54 22.29
C GLU A 237 -6.69 -38.79 22.60
N VAL A 238 -6.73 -37.47 22.55
CA VAL A 238 -5.57 -36.62 22.89
C VAL A 238 -5.18 -36.83 24.36
N LYS A 239 -6.17 -36.92 25.26
CA LYS A 239 -5.93 -37.23 26.68
C LYS A 239 -5.24 -38.57 26.87
N ASN A 240 -5.72 -39.62 26.22
CA ASN A 240 -5.13 -40.96 26.31
C ASN A 240 -3.69 -40.96 25.76
N LYS A 241 -3.45 -40.29 24.62
CA LYS A 241 -2.11 -40.18 24.05
C LYS A 241 -1.13 -39.41 24.94
N SER A 242 -1.60 -38.49 25.77
CA SER A 242 -0.74 -37.70 26.66
C SER A 242 -0.16 -38.51 27.83
N GLY A 243 -0.80 -39.60 28.22
CA GLY A 243 -0.38 -40.43 29.36
C GLY A 243 -0.45 -39.72 30.73
N LEU A 244 -1.05 -38.53 30.80
CA LEU A 244 -1.11 -37.74 32.02
C LEU A 244 -2.27 -38.20 32.94
N SER A 245 -2.07 -38.08 34.25
CA SER A 245 -3.16 -38.26 35.20
C SER A 245 -4.27 -37.23 34.99
N ASN A 246 -5.52 -37.59 35.35
CA ASN A 246 -6.70 -36.69 35.19
C ASN A 246 -6.44 -35.29 35.76
N LYS A 247 -5.87 -35.20 36.97
CA LYS A 247 -5.58 -33.91 37.63
C LYS A 247 -4.52 -33.09 36.88
N ALA A 248 -3.48 -33.74 36.33
CA ALA A 248 -2.45 -33.05 35.56
C ALA A 248 -3.00 -32.55 34.21
N TRP A 249 -3.75 -33.41 33.51
CA TRP A 249 -4.43 -33.09 32.26
C TRP A 249 -5.36 -31.87 32.42
N ASP A 250 -6.30 -31.91 33.38
CA ASP A 250 -7.29 -30.85 33.57
C ASP A 250 -6.63 -29.51 33.89
N LYS A 251 -5.56 -29.53 34.71
CA LYS A 251 -4.80 -28.32 35.03
C LYS A 251 -4.12 -27.76 33.78
N SER A 252 -3.47 -28.60 32.99
CA SER A 252 -2.72 -28.18 31.78
C SER A 252 -3.67 -27.70 30.69
N ILE A 253 -4.79 -28.37 30.42
CA ILE A 253 -5.78 -27.91 29.44
C ILE A 253 -6.41 -26.61 29.86
N LYS A 254 -6.73 -26.42 31.14
CA LYS A 254 -7.27 -25.14 31.65
C LYS A 254 -6.28 -24.01 31.47
N SER A 255 -4.99 -24.27 31.65
CA SER A 255 -3.91 -23.30 31.41
C SER A 255 -3.76 -22.97 29.92
N LEU A 256 -3.68 -23.98 29.06
CA LEU A 256 -3.56 -23.80 27.60
C LEU A 256 -4.76 -23.03 27.01
N ARG A 257 -5.98 -23.27 27.51
CA ARG A 257 -7.18 -22.49 27.13
C ARG A 257 -7.11 -21.04 27.61
N LYS A 258 -6.64 -20.80 28.86
CA LYS A 258 -6.45 -19.43 29.38
C LYS A 258 -5.39 -18.66 28.60
N LEU A 259 -4.40 -19.34 28.05
CA LEU A 259 -3.35 -18.79 27.21
C LEU A 259 -3.78 -18.65 25.74
N GLU A 260 -5.02 -18.99 25.42
CA GLU A 260 -5.60 -18.92 24.06
C GLU A 260 -4.80 -19.74 23.02
N LEU A 261 -4.17 -20.81 23.46
CA LEU A 261 -3.39 -21.69 22.58
C LEU A 261 -4.20 -22.85 22.03
N VAL A 262 -5.26 -23.24 22.73
CA VAL A 262 -6.14 -24.35 22.32
C VAL A 262 -7.61 -23.98 22.51
N LYS A 263 -8.43 -24.49 21.60
CA LYS A 263 -9.89 -24.37 21.64
C LYS A 263 -10.48 -25.74 21.96
N VAL A 264 -11.49 -25.75 22.84
CA VAL A 264 -12.26 -26.95 23.18
C VAL A 264 -13.71 -26.68 22.88
N GLU A 265 -14.31 -27.48 22.01
CA GLU A 265 -15.69 -27.33 21.55
C GLU A 265 -16.46 -28.63 21.73
N LYS A 266 -17.75 -28.52 22.04
CA LYS A 266 -18.68 -29.63 22.03
C LYS A 266 -19.40 -29.65 20.68
N ILE A 267 -19.24 -30.71 19.91
CA ILE A 267 -19.91 -30.92 18.63
C ILE A 267 -20.77 -32.19 18.80
N GLU A 268 -22.07 -32.02 18.67
CA GLU A 268 -23.06 -33.10 18.96
C GLU A 268 -22.90 -33.67 20.39
N ASN A 269 -22.49 -34.93 20.53
CA ASN A 269 -22.30 -35.60 21.81
C ASN A 269 -20.83 -35.68 22.23
N ASP A 270 -19.89 -35.28 21.39
CA ASP A 270 -18.46 -35.39 21.62
C ASP A 270 -17.77 -34.07 21.88
N ILE A 271 -16.61 -34.10 22.56
CA ILE A 271 -15.79 -32.93 22.84
C ILE A 271 -14.52 -32.99 22.01
N TYR A 272 -14.27 -31.92 21.26
CA TYR A 272 -13.11 -31.80 20.39
C TYR A 272 -12.15 -30.75 20.93
N ILE A 273 -10.87 -30.90 20.56
CA ILE A 273 -9.79 -29.97 20.86
C ILE A 273 -8.96 -29.69 19.61
N SER A 274 -8.57 -28.42 19.38
CA SER A 274 -7.68 -28.01 18.31
C SER A 274 -6.77 -26.87 18.77
N LYS A 275 -5.65 -26.63 18.04
CA LYS A 275 -4.84 -25.41 18.24
C LYS A 275 -5.59 -24.19 17.73
N ILE A 276 -5.33 -23.05 18.37
CA ILE A 276 -5.71 -21.74 17.85
C ILE A 276 -4.51 -21.19 17.08
N ASN A 277 -4.71 -20.81 15.81
CA ASN A 277 -3.67 -20.24 14.94
C ASN A 277 -3.29 -18.81 15.37
#